data_b7d2aed7a880d34579ffdade55549b9d
#
_entry.id   b7d2aed7a880d34579ffdade55549b9d
#
_cell.length_a   1.000
_cell.length_b   1.000
_cell.length_c   1.000
_cell.angle_alpha   90.00
_cell.angle_beta   90.00
_cell.angle_gamma   90.00
#
_symmetry.space_group_name_H-M   'P 1'
#
loop_
_entity.id
_entity.type
_entity.pdbx_description
1 polymer ?
#
loop_
_entity_poly.entity_id
_entity_poly.type
_entity_poly.pdbx_seq_one_letter_code
_entity_poly.pdbx_strand_id
1 'polypeptide(L)'
;RQLFIEGNLLNRQGRVTLVGFGPGNPDLLTIAGDRALREADIIFHDDLIDKTYLVTLQGEKVYVGKRSGRHYAEQADINRQLLMAAREGKNVVRLKGGDPMLFAHAGEEIEFLQSCFVNVKVIPGITTASALAADAKVSLTQRQLSSSVAFVNGHSAEPITPDTDTIVYYMGASQLRRIASSLIAQGRAKATPVLLVHNVS
;
A
#
# COMPACT_ATOMS: atom_id res chain seq x y z
N ARG A 1 -4.39 -42.21 6.70
CA ARG A 1 -2.94 -41.95 6.41
C ARG A 1 -2.76 -40.66 5.59
N GLN A 2 -3.63 -40.41 4.60
CA GLN A 2 -3.56 -39.23 3.74
C GLN A 2 -3.89 -37.94 4.48
N LEU A 3 -4.94 -37.94 5.28
CA LEU A 3 -5.35 -36.81 6.14
C LEU A 3 -4.26 -36.41 7.16
N PHE A 4 -3.46 -37.38 7.64
CA PHE A 4 -2.38 -37.09 8.58
C PHE A 4 -1.17 -36.44 7.89
N ILE A 5 -0.93 -36.76 6.63
CA ILE A 5 0.12 -36.14 5.81
C ILE A 5 -0.29 -34.71 5.43
N GLU A 6 -1.54 -34.51 5.06
CA GLU A 6 -2.09 -33.17 4.74
C GLU A 6 -2.12 -32.26 5.99
N GLY A 7 -2.50 -32.76 7.14
CA GLY A 7 -2.46 -32.01 8.40
C GLY A 7 -1.03 -31.60 8.81
N ASN A 8 -0.03 -32.43 8.59
CA ASN A 8 1.37 -32.09 8.85
C ASN A 8 1.95 -31.10 7.81
N LEU A 9 1.49 -31.13 6.56
CA LEU A 9 1.87 -30.17 5.53
C LEU A 9 1.26 -28.79 5.83
N LEU A 10 -0.01 -28.72 6.24
CA LEU A 10 -0.67 -27.49 6.62
C LEU A 10 -0.05 -26.83 7.87
N ASN A 11 0.40 -27.64 8.83
CA ASN A 11 1.11 -27.15 10.03
C ASN A 11 2.55 -26.65 9.75
N ARG A 12 3.11 -26.94 8.57
CA ARG A 12 4.43 -26.47 8.15
C ARG A 12 4.36 -25.30 7.18
N GLN A 13 3.16 -24.88 6.74
CA GLN A 13 3.02 -23.68 5.91
C GLN A 13 3.30 -22.44 6.76
N GLY A 14 4.19 -21.59 6.26
CA GLY A 14 4.38 -20.27 6.79
C GLY A 14 3.16 -19.38 6.58
N ARG A 15 3.25 -18.18 7.06
CA ARG A 15 2.20 -17.15 6.91
C ARG A 15 2.71 -15.98 6.10
N VAL A 16 1.81 -15.31 5.38
CA VAL A 16 2.11 -14.04 4.72
C VAL A 16 1.38 -12.93 5.46
N THR A 17 2.12 -11.90 5.85
CA THR A 17 1.55 -10.69 6.45
C THR A 17 1.80 -9.50 5.52
N LEU A 18 0.74 -8.89 5.00
CA LEU A 18 0.83 -7.62 4.30
C LEU A 18 0.87 -6.51 5.35
N VAL A 19 1.89 -5.66 5.30
CA VAL A 19 2.11 -4.59 6.28
C VAL A 19 2.16 -3.25 5.57
N GLY A 20 1.35 -2.29 6.03
CA GLY A 20 1.46 -0.90 5.62
C GLY A 20 2.58 -0.20 6.38
N PHE A 21 3.56 0.35 5.64
CA PHE A 21 4.66 1.11 6.23
C PHE A 21 4.27 2.53 6.63
N GLY A 22 3.15 3.01 6.09
CA GLY A 22 2.78 4.40 6.22
C GLY A 22 3.42 5.28 5.14
N PRO A 23 3.47 6.59 5.34
CA PRO A 23 3.87 7.57 4.32
C PRO A 23 5.38 7.61 4.03
N GLY A 24 6.21 6.92 4.81
CA GLY A 24 7.67 6.88 4.65
C GLY A 24 8.43 7.06 5.96
N ASN A 25 7.93 7.85 6.90
CA ASN A 25 8.52 8.01 8.21
C ASN A 25 8.29 6.76 9.09
N PRO A 26 9.35 6.09 9.59
CA PRO A 26 9.23 4.91 10.45
C PRO A 26 8.45 5.16 11.75
N ASP A 27 8.44 6.37 12.27
CA ASP A 27 7.70 6.73 13.49
C ASP A 27 6.17 6.63 13.30
N LEU A 28 5.71 6.60 12.04
CA LEU A 28 4.31 6.43 11.67
C LEU A 28 3.95 4.98 11.37
N LEU A 29 4.89 4.06 11.53
CA LEU A 29 4.61 2.62 11.45
C LEU A 29 3.76 2.19 12.64
N THR A 30 2.77 1.35 12.39
CA THR A 30 1.98 0.81 13.50
C THR A 30 2.83 -0.14 14.36
N ILE A 31 2.58 -0.18 15.67
CA ILE A 31 3.24 -1.13 16.58
C ILE A 31 3.11 -2.58 16.12
N ALA A 32 1.94 -2.92 15.55
CA ALA A 32 1.72 -4.26 14.99
C ALA A 32 2.56 -4.51 13.74
N GLY A 33 2.77 -3.48 12.90
CA GLY A 33 3.63 -3.53 11.73
C GLY A 33 5.10 -3.72 12.12
N ASP A 34 5.61 -2.91 13.04
CA ASP A 34 6.99 -3.03 13.54
C ASP A 34 7.26 -4.44 14.10
N ARG A 35 6.34 -4.96 14.93
CA ARG A 35 6.47 -6.31 15.48
C ARG A 35 6.51 -7.39 14.38
N ALA A 36 5.61 -7.31 13.40
CA ALA A 36 5.58 -8.27 12.30
C ALA A 36 6.87 -8.24 11.47
N LEU A 37 7.44 -7.05 11.26
CA LEU A 37 8.70 -6.87 10.53
C LEU A 37 9.90 -7.44 11.30
N ARG A 38 9.94 -7.27 12.63
CA ARG A 38 11.01 -7.85 13.46
C ARG A 38 10.95 -9.36 13.57
N GLU A 39 9.77 -9.94 13.48
CA GLU A 39 9.53 -11.39 13.51
C GLU A 39 9.63 -12.06 12.13
N ALA A 40 9.84 -11.29 11.05
CA ALA A 40 9.87 -11.81 9.69
C ALA A 40 11.18 -12.54 9.38
N ASP A 41 11.06 -13.72 8.74
CA ASP A 41 12.20 -14.43 8.14
C ASP A 41 12.60 -13.79 6.80
N ILE A 42 11.61 -13.27 6.06
CA ILE A 42 11.80 -12.64 4.76
C ILE A 42 10.82 -11.47 4.56
N ILE A 43 11.33 -10.36 4.00
CA ILE A 43 10.58 -9.12 3.79
C ILE A 43 10.67 -8.73 2.32
N PHE A 44 9.53 -8.80 1.61
CA PHE A 44 9.40 -8.30 0.24
C PHE A 44 8.96 -6.84 0.28
N HIS A 45 9.73 -5.94 -0.33
CA HIS A 45 9.48 -4.51 -0.26
C HIS A 45 9.66 -3.79 -1.61
N ASP A 46 9.09 -2.61 -1.75
CA ASP A 46 9.23 -1.70 -2.90
C ASP A 46 10.12 -0.47 -2.57
N ASP A 47 10.15 0.52 -3.48
CA ASP A 47 11.00 1.72 -3.35
C ASP A 47 10.50 2.74 -2.31
N LEU A 48 9.24 2.66 -1.88
CA LEU A 48 8.62 3.64 -0.98
C LEU A 48 8.97 3.44 0.50
N ILE A 49 9.91 2.53 0.78
CA ILE A 49 10.25 2.14 2.15
C ILE A 49 11.59 2.79 2.54
N ASP A 50 11.63 3.34 3.75
CA ASP A 50 12.88 3.89 4.31
C ASP A 50 13.95 2.80 4.41
N LYS A 51 15.07 3.03 3.73
CA LYS A 51 16.18 2.06 3.67
C LYS A 51 16.95 2.00 5.00
N THR A 52 16.98 3.09 5.75
CA THR A 52 17.69 3.15 7.05
C THR A 52 16.94 2.31 8.08
N TYR A 53 15.62 2.31 8.04
CA TYR A 53 14.81 1.42 8.86
C TYR A 53 14.96 -0.05 8.44
N LEU A 54 14.93 -0.36 7.13
CA LEU A 54 15.07 -1.74 6.64
C LEU A 54 16.37 -2.42 7.12
N VAL A 55 17.49 -1.70 7.19
CA VAL A 55 18.76 -2.30 7.64
C VAL A 55 18.75 -2.66 9.12
N THR A 56 17.84 -2.14 9.92
CA THR A 56 17.71 -2.49 11.35
C THR A 56 17.02 -3.85 11.56
N LEU A 57 16.34 -4.38 10.55
CA LEU A 57 15.60 -5.62 10.62
C LEU A 57 16.52 -6.82 10.30
N GLN A 58 16.24 -7.98 10.89
CA GLN A 58 17.09 -9.17 10.71
C GLN A 58 16.69 -10.03 9.52
N GLY A 59 15.39 -10.12 9.19
CA GLY A 59 14.89 -10.93 8.08
C GLY A 59 15.56 -10.61 6.74
N GLU A 60 15.61 -11.57 5.82
CA GLU A 60 16.07 -11.39 4.45
C GLU A 60 15.25 -10.29 3.75
N LYS A 61 15.88 -9.35 3.01
CA LYS A 61 15.19 -8.29 2.26
C LYS A 61 15.21 -8.61 0.78
N VAL A 62 14.02 -8.69 0.20
CA VAL A 62 13.82 -8.93 -1.23
C VAL A 62 13.13 -7.72 -1.85
N TYR A 63 13.84 -7.05 -2.73
CA TYR A 63 13.30 -5.91 -3.46
C TYR A 63 12.41 -6.39 -4.62
N VAL A 64 11.15 -5.95 -4.64
CA VAL A 64 10.17 -6.30 -5.68
C VAL A 64 9.59 -5.05 -6.38
N GLY A 65 10.18 -3.87 -6.15
CA GLY A 65 9.74 -2.61 -6.76
C GLY A 65 10.15 -2.49 -8.23
N LYS A 66 9.52 -1.52 -8.91
CA LYS A 66 9.78 -1.23 -10.33
C LYS A 66 11.00 -0.32 -10.45
N ARG A 67 12.12 -0.80 -11.00
CA ARG A 67 13.25 0.06 -11.39
C ARG A 67 13.15 0.39 -12.87
N SER A 68 13.30 1.68 -13.22
CA SER A 68 13.41 2.12 -14.61
C SER A 68 14.53 1.36 -15.34
N GLY A 69 14.20 0.67 -16.44
CA GLY A 69 15.18 0.04 -17.31
C GLY A 69 15.54 -1.42 -17.02
N ARG A 70 14.95 -2.10 -16.04
CA ARG A 70 15.08 -3.56 -15.88
C ARG A 70 13.72 -4.22 -15.86
N HIS A 71 13.63 -5.43 -16.43
CA HIS A 71 12.42 -6.25 -16.53
C HIS A 71 11.65 -6.22 -15.21
N TYR A 72 10.39 -5.81 -15.32
CA TYR A 72 9.46 -5.77 -14.20
C TYR A 72 9.31 -7.19 -13.62
N ALA A 73 9.38 -7.33 -12.30
CA ALA A 73 8.69 -8.45 -11.68
C ALA A 73 7.21 -8.22 -11.95
N GLU A 74 6.62 -8.99 -12.86
CA GLU A 74 5.17 -8.97 -13.05
C GLU A 74 4.51 -9.29 -11.72
N GLN A 75 3.30 -8.77 -11.46
CA GLN A 75 2.59 -9.07 -10.22
C GLN A 75 2.50 -10.59 -9.97
N ALA A 76 2.40 -11.37 -11.03
CA ALA A 76 2.43 -12.83 -10.98
C ALA A 76 3.75 -13.41 -10.41
N ASP A 77 4.89 -12.75 -10.65
CA ASP A 77 6.17 -13.18 -10.11
C ASP A 77 6.30 -12.85 -8.63
N ILE A 78 5.82 -11.69 -8.21
CA ILE A 78 5.76 -11.31 -6.80
C ILE A 78 4.89 -12.31 -6.04
N ASN A 79 3.71 -12.61 -6.56
CA ASN A 79 2.78 -13.56 -5.97
C ASN A 79 3.40 -14.96 -5.83
N ARG A 80 4.11 -15.43 -6.84
CA ARG A 80 4.82 -16.72 -6.80
C ARG A 80 5.93 -16.73 -5.75
N GLN A 81 6.73 -15.67 -5.64
CA GLN A 81 7.79 -15.58 -4.64
C GLN A 81 7.24 -15.61 -3.21
N LEU A 82 6.16 -14.85 -2.95
CA LEU A 82 5.46 -14.86 -1.65
C LEU A 82 4.97 -16.28 -1.31
N LEU A 83 4.34 -16.95 -2.28
CA LEU A 83 3.84 -18.31 -2.12
C LEU A 83 4.97 -19.32 -1.82
N MET A 84 6.08 -19.25 -2.56
CA MET A 84 7.22 -20.14 -2.36
C MET A 84 7.82 -19.99 -0.97
N ALA A 85 8.08 -18.75 -0.54
CA ALA A 85 8.60 -18.47 0.78
C ALA A 85 7.65 -18.97 1.90
N ALA A 86 6.33 -18.79 1.73
CA ALA A 86 5.35 -19.31 2.68
C ALA A 86 5.33 -20.85 2.71
N ARG A 87 5.48 -21.52 1.57
CA ARG A 87 5.55 -22.98 1.50
C ARG A 87 6.82 -23.56 2.12
N GLU A 88 7.90 -22.79 2.19
CA GLU A 88 9.12 -23.12 2.94
C GLU A 88 8.93 -23.00 4.47
N GLY A 89 7.75 -22.57 4.94
CA GLY A 89 7.45 -22.43 6.35
C GLY A 89 7.88 -21.09 6.96
N LYS A 90 8.28 -20.11 6.13
CA LYS A 90 8.78 -18.81 6.57
C LYS A 90 7.64 -17.88 7.04
N ASN A 91 7.94 -17.02 8.01
CA ASN A 91 7.17 -15.81 8.31
C ASN A 91 7.48 -14.76 7.25
N VAL A 92 6.59 -14.62 6.28
CA VAL A 92 6.77 -13.72 5.14
C VAL A 92 6.08 -12.39 5.44
N VAL A 93 6.78 -11.28 5.27
CA VAL A 93 6.17 -9.93 5.24
C VAL A 93 6.23 -9.37 3.83
N ARG A 94 5.08 -8.92 3.31
CA ARG A 94 4.96 -8.05 2.16
C ARG A 94 4.77 -6.62 2.67
N LEU A 95 5.82 -5.82 2.60
CA LEU A 95 5.85 -4.44 3.08
C LEU A 95 5.48 -3.48 1.94
N LYS A 96 4.47 -2.65 2.15
CA LYS A 96 3.90 -1.74 1.15
C LYS A 96 3.88 -0.31 1.69
N GLY A 97 4.18 0.67 0.87
CA GLY A 97 4.03 2.08 1.25
C GLY A 97 2.56 2.44 1.51
N GLY A 98 2.30 3.37 2.41
CA GLY A 98 0.95 3.77 2.79
C GLY A 98 0.16 2.67 3.49
N ASP A 99 -1.07 2.47 3.05
CA ASP A 99 -1.96 1.39 3.49
C ASP A 99 -2.09 0.32 2.40
N PRO A 100 -1.95 -0.98 2.71
CA PRO A 100 -2.02 -2.05 1.74
C PRO A 100 -3.36 -2.13 0.99
N MET A 101 -4.45 -1.69 1.64
CA MET A 101 -5.80 -1.80 1.09
C MET A 101 -6.23 -0.59 0.26
N LEU A 102 -5.32 0.41 0.06
CA LEU A 102 -5.62 1.62 -0.70
C LEU A 102 -4.62 1.82 -1.85
N PHE A 103 -5.05 1.59 -3.09
CA PHE A 103 -4.26 1.72 -4.34
C PHE A 103 -2.93 0.96 -4.37
N ALA A 104 -2.86 -0.16 -3.67
CA ALA A 104 -1.62 -0.92 -3.47
C ALA A 104 -1.66 -2.36 -4.01
N HIS A 105 -2.66 -2.75 -4.81
CA HIS A 105 -2.83 -4.10 -5.39
C HIS A 105 -2.85 -5.26 -4.37
N ALA A 106 -3.10 -4.97 -3.08
CA ALA A 106 -3.11 -6.01 -2.06
C ALA A 106 -4.24 -7.04 -2.26
N GLY A 107 -5.39 -6.63 -2.82
CA GLY A 107 -6.49 -7.54 -3.11
C GLY A 107 -6.07 -8.71 -3.99
N GLU A 108 -5.34 -8.44 -5.08
CA GLU A 108 -4.84 -9.45 -6.01
C GLU A 108 -3.85 -10.41 -5.33
N GLU A 109 -2.94 -9.89 -4.49
CA GLU A 109 -1.99 -10.68 -3.70
C GLU A 109 -2.71 -11.61 -2.72
N ILE A 110 -3.74 -11.07 -2.01
CA ILE A 110 -4.54 -11.81 -1.03
C ILE A 110 -5.32 -12.94 -1.71
N GLU A 111 -6.06 -12.63 -2.77
CA GLU A 111 -6.85 -13.62 -3.51
C GLU A 111 -5.99 -14.76 -4.03
N PHE A 112 -4.83 -14.45 -4.63
CA PHE A 112 -3.90 -15.46 -5.11
C PHE A 112 -3.40 -16.37 -3.97
N LEU A 113 -2.92 -15.79 -2.87
CA LEU A 113 -2.37 -16.55 -1.75
C LEU A 113 -3.44 -17.40 -1.06
N GLN A 114 -4.65 -16.87 -0.89
CA GLN A 114 -5.78 -17.61 -0.32
C GLN A 114 -6.23 -18.76 -1.22
N SER A 115 -6.23 -18.57 -2.55
CA SER A 115 -6.52 -19.66 -3.50
C SER A 115 -5.49 -20.78 -3.43
N CYS A 116 -4.28 -20.48 -2.96
CA CYS A 116 -3.21 -21.44 -2.69
C CYS A 116 -3.18 -21.96 -1.24
N PHE A 117 -4.25 -21.70 -0.45
CA PHE A 117 -4.40 -22.10 0.96
C PHE A 117 -3.34 -21.53 1.91
N VAL A 118 -2.72 -20.39 1.56
CA VAL A 118 -1.80 -19.67 2.45
C VAL A 118 -2.60 -18.78 3.40
N ASN A 119 -2.25 -18.82 4.70
CA ASN A 119 -2.83 -17.90 5.68
C ASN A 119 -2.28 -16.49 5.47
N VAL A 120 -3.17 -15.54 5.19
CA VAL A 120 -2.83 -14.13 4.94
C VAL A 120 -3.41 -13.26 6.04
N LYS A 121 -2.54 -12.41 6.61
CA LYS A 121 -2.93 -11.35 7.55
C LYS A 121 -2.63 -9.99 6.91
N VAL A 122 -3.49 -9.00 7.16
CA VAL A 122 -3.23 -7.61 6.76
C VAL A 122 -3.11 -6.75 8.02
N ILE A 123 -2.06 -5.93 8.05
CA ILE A 123 -1.85 -4.91 9.07
C ILE A 123 -1.90 -3.56 8.34
N PRO A 124 -2.88 -2.71 8.67
CA PRO A 124 -3.05 -1.41 8.01
C PRO A 124 -1.87 -0.48 8.30
N GLY A 125 -1.70 0.51 7.43
CA GLY A 125 -0.76 1.61 7.61
C GLY A 125 -1.45 2.96 7.49
N ILE A 126 -0.74 4.02 7.88
CA ILE A 126 -1.24 5.38 7.68
C ILE A 126 -1.17 5.70 6.20
N THR A 127 -2.32 5.96 5.59
CA THR A 127 -2.36 6.36 4.19
C THR A 127 -1.79 7.76 4.00
N THR A 128 -1.15 8.00 2.86
CA THR A 128 -0.51 9.28 2.52
C THR A 128 -1.45 10.48 2.66
N ALA A 129 -2.74 10.34 2.35
CA ALA A 129 -3.70 11.43 2.52
C ALA A 129 -3.84 11.88 3.97
N SER A 130 -3.88 10.95 4.93
CA SER A 130 -3.98 11.30 6.37
C SER A 130 -2.70 11.94 6.87
N ALA A 131 -1.54 11.44 6.46
CA ALA A 131 -0.25 12.01 6.82
C ALA A 131 -0.11 13.43 6.24
N LEU A 132 -0.42 13.61 4.95
CA LEU A 132 -0.43 14.90 4.28
C LEU A 132 -1.33 15.92 5.01
N ALA A 133 -2.55 15.51 5.36
CA ALA A 133 -3.51 16.37 6.07
C ALA A 133 -2.94 16.84 7.42
N ALA A 134 -2.27 15.96 8.15
CA ALA A 134 -1.62 16.26 9.41
C ALA A 134 -0.45 17.22 9.25
N ASP A 135 0.46 16.96 8.33
CA ASP A 135 1.64 17.81 8.08
C ASP A 135 1.26 19.20 7.61
N ALA A 136 0.31 19.27 6.66
CA ALA A 136 -0.20 20.53 6.14
C ALA A 136 -1.14 21.26 7.11
N LYS A 137 -1.59 20.61 8.18
CA LYS A 137 -2.62 21.11 9.12
C LYS A 137 -3.92 21.48 8.40
N VAL A 138 -4.29 20.72 7.39
CA VAL A 138 -5.51 20.86 6.60
C VAL A 138 -6.37 19.62 6.81
N SER A 139 -7.50 19.78 7.44
CA SER A 139 -8.45 18.68 7.66
C SER A 139 -9.06 18.20 6.35
N LEU A 140 -9.14 16.88 6.16
CA LEU A 140 -9.86 16.28 5.03
C LEU A 140 -11.37 16.46 5.16
N THR A 141 -11.87 16.51 6.41
CA THR A 141 -13.26 16.83 6.74
C THR A 141 -13.29 17.94 7.79
N GLN A 142 -14.24 18.84 7.66
CA GLN A 142 -14.41 19.93 8.63
C GLN A 142 -15.89 20.22 8.82
N ARG A 143 -16.31 20.27 10.08
CA ARG A 143 -17.72 20.57 10.42
C ARG A 143 -18.18 21.84 9.69
N GLN A 144 -19.36 21.78 9.06
CA GLN A 144 -19.99 22.84 8.28
C GLN A 144 -19.30 23.20 6.93
N LEU A 145 -18.14 22.63 6.60
CA LEU A 145 -17.43 22.89 5.35
C LEU A 145 -17.27 21.65 4.48
N SER A 146 -16.93 20.51 5.06
CA SER A 146 -16.65 19.30 4.32
C SER A 146 -17.06 18.07 5.13
N SER A 147 -18.05 17.34 4.66
CA SER A 147 -18.61 16.14 5.30
C SER A 147 -18.23 14.85 4.57
N SER A 148 -17.67 14.98 3.37
CA SER A 148 -17.36 13.86 2.50
C SER A 148 -15.96 13.96 1.90
N VAL A 149 -15.29 12.78 1.76
CA VAL A 149 -13.97 12.68 1.15
C VAL A 149 -13.97 11.54 0.14
N ALA A 150 -13.45 11.79 -1.05
CA ALA A 150 -13.16 10.75 -2.03
C ALA A 150 -11.66 10.58 -2.23
N PHE A 151 -11.21 9.33 -2.25
CA PHE A 151 -9.86 8.95 -2.69
C PHE A 151 -9.92 8.46 -4.13
N VAL A 152 -9.14 9.07 -5.01
CA VAL A 152 -9.17 8.81 -6.44
C VAL A 152 -7.78 8.50 -6.96
N ASN A 153 -7.67 7.49 -7.84
CA ASN A 153 -6.45 7.25 -8.58
C ASN A 153 -6.31 8.30 -9.70
N GLY A 154 -5.38 9.23 -9.53
CA GLY A 154 -5.13 10.31 -10.49
C GLY A 154 -4.31 9.91 -11.73
N HIS A 155 -3.84 8.66 -11.80
CA HIS A 155 -3.07 8.15 -12.96
C HIS A 155 -3.96 7.67 -14.11
N SER A 156 -5.28 7.64 -13.92
CA SER A 156 -6.22 7.25 -14.97
C SER A 156 -6.18 8.19 -16.18
N ALA A 157 -6.35 7.61 -17.37
CA ALA A 157 -6.46 8.37 -18.62
C ALA A 157 -7.68 9.31 -18.61
N GLU A 158 -8.75 8.90 -17.95
CA GLU A 158 -9.95 9.70 -17.71
C GLU A 158 -10.09 9.93 -16.20
N PRO A 159 -9.80 11.15 -15.71
CA PRO A 159 -9.92 11.47 -14.30
C PRO A 159 -11.37 11.35 -13.84
N ILE A 160 -11.62 10.49 -12.84
CA ILE A 160 -12.89 10.43 -12.17
C ILE A 160 -13.01 11.64 -11.25
N THR A 161 -14.14 12.35 -11.31
CA THR A 161 -14.42 13.51 -10.49
C THR A 161 -15.69 13.25 -9.65
N PRO A 162 -15.57 12.63 -8.50
CA PRO A 162 -16.71 12.34 -7.64
C PRO A 162 -17.33 13.63 -7.08
N ASP A 163 -18.65 13.62 -6.90
CA ASP A 163 -19.37 14.71 -6.24
C ASP A 163 -19.22 14.58 -4.72
N THR A 164 -18.13 15.12 -4.21
CA THR A 164 -17.77 15.13 -2.77
C THR A 164 -17.16 16.47 -2.41
N ASP A 165 -17.17 16.82 -1.13
CA ASP A 165 -16.63 18.11 -0.67
C ASP A 165 -15.10 18.16 -0.87
N THR A 166 -14.41 17.10 -0.46
CA THR A 166 -12.95 16.96 -0.60
C THR A 166 -12.60 15.82 -1.52
N ILE A 167 -11.70 16.04 -2.45
CA ILE A 167 -11.16 14.99 -3.34
C ILE A 167 -9.65 14.90 -3.15
N VAL A 168 -9.15 13.71 -2.90
CA VAL A 168 -7.72 13.41 -2.81
C VAL A 168 -7.30 12.55 -3.98
N TYR A 169 -6.49 13.11 -4.87
CA TYR A 169 -5.92 12.38 -6.01
C TYR A 169 -4.56 11.81 -5.66
N TYR A 170 -4.47 10.49 -5.62
CA TYR A 170 -3.20 9.78 -5.51
C TYR A 170 -2.54 9.66 -6.88
N MET A 171 -1.23 9.81 -6.95
CA MET A 171 -0.45 9.68 -8.19
C MET A 171 -0.90 10.63 -9.30
N GLY A 172 -1.56 11.75 -8.95
CA GLY A 172 -2.18 12.68 -9.89
C GLY A 172 -1.26 13.75 -10.47
N ALA A 173 -0.02 13.90 -9.99
CA ALA A 173 0.85 15.02 -10.35
C ALA A 173 1.08 15.16 -11.87
N SER A 174 1.30 14.07 -12.59
CA SER A 174 1.48 14.05 -14.04
C SER A 174 0.20 14.40 -14.82
N GLN A 175 -0.97 14.27 -14.21
CA GLN A 175 -2.29 14.52 -14.81
C GLN A 175 -2.96 15.79 -14.27
N LEU A 176 -2.24 16.63 -13.52
CA LEU A 176 -2.80 17.78 -12.82
C LEU A 176 -3.66 18.69 -13.69
N ARG A 177 -3.18 19.02 -14.91
CA ARG A 177 -3.93 19.87 -15.84
C ARG A 177 -5.25 19.23 -16.29
N ARG A 178 -5.24 17.92 -16.56
CA ARG A 178 -6.44 17.18 -16.99
C ARG A 178 -7.44 17.08 -15.85
N ILE A 179 -6.98 16.77 -14.64
CA ILE A 179 -7.80 16.72 -13.41
C ILE A 179 -8.46 18.09 -13.20
N ALA A 180 -7.70 19.18 -13.24
CA ALA A 180 -8.23 20.53 -13.06
C ALA A 180 -9.28 20.88 -14.14
N SER A 181 -9.01 20.60 -15.41
CA SER A 181 -9.96 20.84 -16.51
C SER A 181 -11.25 20.05 -16.34
N SER A 182 -11.15 18.77 -15.91
CA SER A 182 -12.32 17.90 -15.67
C SER A 182 -13.17 18.42 -14.51
N LEU A 183 -12.53 18.82 -13.41
CA LEU A 183 -13.22 19.38 -12.25
C LEU A 183 -13.98 20.68 -12.60
N ILE A 184 -13.35 21.57 -13.37
CA ILE A 184 -13.96 22.83 -13.83
C ILE A 184 -15.14 22.55 -14.78
N ALA A 185 -14.96 21.61 -15.72
CA ALA A 185 -16.03 21.21 -16.64
C ALA A 185 -17.26 20.65 -15.95
N GLN A 186 -17.07 20.03 -14.78
CA GLN A 186 -18.16 19.51 -13.94
C GLN A 186 -18.70 20.53 -12.92
N GLY A 187 -18.33 21.80 -13.04
CA GLY A 187 -18.90 22.89 -12.27
C GLY A 187 -18.11 23.30 -11.01
N ARG A 188 -16.94 22.72 -10.75
CA ARG A 188 -16.07 23.19 -9.66
C ARG A 188 -15.57 24.60 -9.97
N ALA A 189 -15.63 25.49 -8.96
CA ALA A 189 -15.14 26.87 -9.13
C ALA A 189 -13.65 26.89 -9.47
N LYS A 190 -13.25 27.72 -10.43
CA LYS A 190 -11.82 27.90 -10.80
C LYS A 190 -10.94 28.33 -9.63
N ALA A 191 -11.51 29.00 -8.64
CA ALA A 191 -10.84 29.46 -7.43
C ALA A 191 -10.84 28.39 -6.30
N THR A 192 -11.27 27.14 -6.55
CA THR A 192 -11.21 26.08 -5.55
C THR A 192 -9.76 25.88 -5.09
N PRO A 193 -9.46 25.97 -3.77
CA PRO A 193 -8.12 25.74 -3.25
C PRO A 193 -7.63 24.32 -3.55
N VAL A 194 -6.37 24.20 -3.95
CA VAL A 194 -5.70 22.92 -4.22
C VAL A 194 -4.40 22.88 -3.44
N LEU A 195 -4.19 21.79 -2.71
CA LEU A 195 -2.90 21.46 -2.08
C LEU A 195 -2.21 20.40 -2.93
N LEU A 196 -1.02 20.71 -3.42
CA LEU A 196 -0.17 19.77 -4.15
C LEU A 196 1.04 19.43 -3.30
N VAL A 197 1.28 18.16 -3.06
CA VAL A 197 2.44 17.68 -2.29
C VAL A 197 3.15 16.58 -3.04
N HIS A 198 4.46 16.65 -2.98
CA HIS A 198 5.37 15.65 -3.52
C HIS A 198 6.26 15.17 -2.37
N ASN A 199 6.27 13.84 -2.13
CA ASN A 199 6.96 13.21 -0.99
C ASN A 199 6.44 13.69 0.37
N VAL A 200 5.50 12.93 0.91
CA VAL A 200 5.01 13.07 2.28
C VAL A 200 5.88 12.17 3.16
N SER A 201 6.72 12.75 3.99
CA SER A 201 7.41 12.08 5.12
C SER A 201 8.34 13.04 5.82
#